data_98e67583169ccae5d88f559c84d955a9
#
_entry.id   98e67583169ccae5d88f559c84d955a9
#
_cell.length_a   1.000
_cell.length_b   1.000
_cell.length_c   1.000
_cell.angle_alpha   90.00
_cell.angle_beta   90.00
_cell.angle_gamma   90.00
#
_symmetry.space_group_name_H-M   'P 1'
#
loop_
_entity.id
_entity.type
_entity.pdbx_description
1 polymer ?
#
loop_
_entity_poly.entity_id
_entity_poly.type
_entity_poly.pdbx_seq_one_letter_code
_entity_poly.pdbx_strand_id
1 'polypeptide(L)'
;FPAPGPLDEDYFLVKVDHQISDSDSFFARYTFDWSDRLRWRTQYLYAGDSIARNQYTTLEEKHIFSPSLLNELRFAFNRTRIHDIEVPNFDLDPSLFLLPGREGLMGLLRAANRDISQFGNSTREPQRHTQNLFQTMDNLVWTRGSHAIKMGVSWSRFQYNAANQAGFPGSYTWLTFAQFLV
;
A
#
# COMPACT_ATOMS: atom_id res chain seq x y z
N PHE A 1 3.67 16.14 -24.38
CA PHE A 1 2.28 15.87 -23.97
C PHE A 1 2.31 14.77 -22.92
N PRO A 2 1.68 14.96 -21.75
CA PRO A 2 1.52 13.86 -20.80
C PRO A 2 0.59 12.82 -21.44
N ALA A 3 1.05 11.57 -21.53
CA ALA A 3 0.17 10.48 -21.90
C ALA A 3 -0.75 10.16 -20.69
N PRO A 4 -2.04 9.90 -20.93
CA PRO A 4 -2.93 9.49 -19.86
C PRO A 4 -2.43 8.15 -19.30
N GLY A 5 -2.28 8.09 -17.98
CA GLY A 5 -2.03 6.83 -17.27
C GLY A 5 -3.38 6.27 -16.82
N PRO A 6 -3.80 5.10 -17.30
CA PRO A 6 -5.02 4.47 -16.82
C PRO A 6 -4.94 4.20 -15.31
N LEU A 7 -6.08 4.33 -14.66
CA LEU A 7 -6.31 3.93 -13.27
C LEU A 7 -7.62 3.17 -13.26
N ASP A 8 -7.54 1.91 -12.87
CA ASP A 8 -8.69 1.07 -12.58
C ASP A 8 -8.80 0.90 -11.07
N GLU A 9 -10.01 1.05 -10.52
CA GLU A 9 -10.26 0.95 -9.09
C GLU A 9 -11.57 0.22 -8.82
N ASP A 10 -11.49 -0.81 -8.00
CA ASP A 10 -12.63 -1.56 -7.49
C ASP A 10 -12.75 -1.35 -5.98
N TYR A 11 -13.89 -0.82 -5.56
CA TYR A 11 -14.18 -0.56 -4.17
C TYR A 11 -15.53 -1.13 -3.76
N PHE A 12 -15.58 -1.79 -2.60
CA PHE A 12 -16.85 -2.13 -1.98
C PHE A 12 -16.76 -2.09 -0.45
N LEU A 13 -17.91 -1.87 0.17
CA LEU A 13 -18.08 -1.89 1.61
C LEU A 13 -19.32 -2.71 1.96
N VAL A 14 -19.15 -3.61 2.93
CA VAL A 14 -20.25 -4.35 3.54
C VAL A 14 -20.32 -3.99 5.02
N LYS A 15 -21.53 -3.72 5.52
CA LYS A 15 -21.78 -3.39 6.92
C LYS A 15 -22.95 -4.24 7.43
N VAL A 16 -22.81 -4.74 8.64
CA VAL A 16 -23.85 -5.48 9.36
C VAL A 16 -23.97 -4.88 10.76
N ASP A 17 -25.20 -4.51 11.12
CA ASP A 17 -25.58 -4.16 12.48
C ASP A 17 -26.60 -5.21 12.95
N HIS A 18 -26.39 -5.81 14.10
CA HIS A 18 -27.22 -6.87 14.64
C HIS A 18 -27.47 -6.67 16.12
N GLN A 19 -28.75 -6.53 16.50
CA GLN A 19 -29.17 -6.55 17.88
C GLN A 19 -29.38 -8.01 18.29
N ILE A 20 -28.47 -8.54 19.11
CA ILE A 20 -28.49 -9.95 19.55
C ILE A 20 -29.52 -10.13 20.66
N SER A 21 -29.56 -9.18 21.60
CA SER A 21 -30.49 -9.14 22.73
C SER A 21 -30.77 -7.67 23.13
N ASP A 22 -31.57 -7.46 24.17
CA ASP A 22 -31.80 -6.11 24.73
C ASP A 22 -30.51 -5.50 25.31
N SER A 23 -29.54 -6.34 25.67
CA SER A 23 -28.27 -5.92 26.26
C SER A 23 -27.06 -6.07 25.33
N ASP A 24 -27.20 -6.76 24.18
CA ASP A 24 -26.07 -7.06 23.31
C ASP A 24 -26.32 -6.59 21.88
N SER A 25 -25.39 -5.81 21.38
CA SER A 25 -25.40 -5.40 19.96
C SER A 25 -24.02 -5.65 19.34
N PHE A 26 -24.04 -6.09 18.10
CA PHE A 26 -22.88 -6.41 17.30
C PHE A 26 -22.85 -5.58 16.02
N PHE A 27 -21.67 -5.07 15.70
CA PHE A 27 -21.38 -4.36 14.48
C PHE A 27 -20.22 -5.01 13.76
N ALA A 28 -20.33 -5.20 12.46
CA ALA A 28 -19.25 -5.63 11.59
C ALA A 28 -19.18 -4.76 10.34
N ARG A 29 -17.98 -4.40 9.95
CA ARG A 29 -17.72 -3.71 8.68
C ARG A 29 -16.51 -4.30 8.00
N TYR A 30 -16.63 -4.55 6.71
CA TYR A 30 -15.53 -4.90 5.83
C TYR A 30 -15.49 -3.95 4.64
N THR A 31 -14.31 -3.42 4.38
CA THR A 31 -14.03 -2.59 3.21
C THR A 31 -12.91 -3.22 2.41
N PHE A 32 -13.13 -3.31 1.12
CA PHE A 32 -12.14 -3.74 0.14
C PHE A 32 -11.93 -2.63 -0.87
N ASP A 33 -10.68 -2.40 -1.22
CA ASP A 33 -10.25 -1.43 -2.20
C ASP A 33 -9.07 -2.04 -2.96
N TRP A 34 -9.19 -2.11 -4.26
CA TRP A 34 -8.14 -2.55 -5.17
C TRP A 34 -7.96 -1.52 -6.26
N SER A 35 -6.73 -1.22 -6.58
CA SER A 35 -6.42 -0.31 -7.67
C SER A 35 -5.22 -0.79 -8.46
N ASP A 36 -5.27 -0.55 -9.76
CA ASP A 36 -4.19 -0.75 -10.72
C ASP A 36 -3.94 0.57 -11.47
N ARG A 37 -2.73 1.08 -11.35
CA ARG A 37 -2.37 2.38 -11.88
C ARG A 37 -1.12 2.31 -12.72
N LEU A 38 -1.26 2.55 -14.00
CA LEU A 38 -0.15 2.72 -14.92
C LEU A 38 0.28 4.19 -14.96
N ARG A 39 1.56 4.46 -14.75
CA ARG A 39 2.14 5.80 -14.82
C ARG A 39 3.31 5.81 -15.78
N TRP A 40 3.19 6.52 -16.89
CA TRP A 40 4.26 6.69 -17.85
C TRP A 40 5.45 7.43 -17.24
N ARG A 41 6.65 6.91 -17.48
CA ARG A 41 7.91 7.54 -17.10
C ARG A 41 8.36 8.52 -18.19
N THR A 42 9.40 9.28 -17.88
CA THR A 42 10.04 10.16 -18.85
C THR A 42 10.44 9.36 -20.10
N GLN A 43 10.20 9.92 -21.28
CA GLN A 43 10.51 9.34 -22.58
C GLN A 43 9.61 8.14 -23.02
N TYR A 44 8.59 7.78 -22.25
CA TYR A 44 7.64 6.72 -22.59
C TYR A 44 8.23 5.32 -22.88
N LEU A 45 9.49 5.10 -22.52
CA LEU A 45 10.14 3.80 -22.68
C LEU A 45 9.62 2.77 -21.68
N TYR A 46 9.31 3.25 -20.48
CA TYR A 46 8.79 2.45 -19.37
C TYR A 46 7.58 3.12 -18.74
N ALA A 47 6.72 2.29 -18.17
CA ALA A 47 5.66 2.71 -17.27
C ALA A 47 5.90 2.09 -15.89
N GLY A 48 5.64 2.84 -14.83
CA GLY A 48 5.49 2.30 -13.50
C GLY A 48 4.07 1.77 -13.36
N ASP A 49 3.96 0.48 -13.05
CA ASP A 49 2.71 -0.20 -12.75
C ASP A 49 2.63 -0.38 -11.23
N SER A 50 1.57 0.15 -10.62
CA SER A 50 1.38 0.17 -9.17
C SER A 50 0.05 -0.47 -8.82
N ILE A 51 0.12 -1.70 -8.32
CA ILE A 51 -1.06 -2.44 -7.86
C ILE A 51 -1.16 -2.29 -6.34
N ALA A 52 -2.27 -1.74 -5.87
CA ALA A 52 -2.57 -1.61 -4.46
C ALA A 52 -3.81 -2.43 -4.08
N ARG A 53 -3.78 -3.03 -2.89
CA ARG A 53 -4.94 -3.69 -2.30
C ARG A 53 -5.03 -3.37 -0.83
N ASN A 54 -6.15 -2.77 -0.44
CA ASN A 54 -6.45 -2.38 0.92
C ASN A 54 -7.67 -3.16 1.44
N GLN A 55 -7.57 -3.63 2.66
CA GLN A 55 -8.62 -4.36 3.33
C GLN A 55 -8.75 -3.84 4.75
N TYR A 56 -9.95 -3.48 5.15
CA TYR A 56 -10.24 -2.95 6.47
C TYR A 56 -11.40 -3.72 7.08
N THR A 57 -11.17 -4.29 8.25
CA THR A 57 -12.19 -5.02 9.02
C THR A 57 -12.37 -4.34 10.35
N THR A 58 -13.60 -4.11 10.76
CA THR A 58 -13.94 -3.64 12.10
C THR A 58 -15.04 -4.53 12.64
N LEU A 59 -14.85 -5.04 13.85
CA LEU A 59 -15.83 -5.77 14.64
C LEU A 59 -16.01 -5.02 15.95
N GLU A 60 -17.22 -4.84 16.38
CA GLU A 60 -17.55 -4.17 17.63
C GLU A 60 -18.69 -4.90 18.30
N GLU A 61 -18.56 -5.10 19.58
CA GLU A 61 -19.59 -5.63 20.45
C GLU A 61 -19.84 -4.62 21.57
N LYS A 62 -21.11 -4.34 21.83
CA LYS A 62 -21.57 -3.52 22.96
C LYS A 62 -22.41 -4.37 23.87
N HIS A 63 -22.02 -4.42 25.14
CA HIS A 63 -22.75 -5.13 26.18
C HIS A 63 -23.20 -4.19 27.30
N ILE A 64 -24.50 -4.21 27.60
CA ILE A 64 -25.10 -3.48 28.70
C ILE A 64 -25.22 -4.42 29.91
N PHE A 65 -24.27 -4.36 30.84
CA PHE A 65 -24.29 -5.15 32.08
C PHE A 65 -25.42 -4.71 33.03
N SER A 66 -25.71 -3.41 33.01
CA SER A 66 -26.78 -2.82 33.80
C SER A 66 -27.13 -1.43 33.22
N PRO A 67 -28.23 -0.79 33.66
CA PRO A 67 -28.56 0.59 33.25
C PRO A 67 -27.44 1.63 33.52
N SER A 68 -26.48 1.24 34.39
CA SER A 68 -25.37 2.11 34.77
C SER A 68 -24.00 1.63 34.30
N LEU A 69 -23.92 0.49 33.59
CA LEU A 69 -22.62 -0.08 33.17
C LEU A 69 -22.72 -0.63 31.74
N LEU A 70 -21.97 0.02 30.83
CA LEU A 70 -21.83 -0.35 29.44
C LEU A 70 -20.36 -0.68 29.14
N ASN A 71 -20.12 -1.74 28.37
CA ASN A 71 -18.83 -2.04 27.75
C ASN A 71 -18.95 -1.99 26.24
N GLU A 72 -17.88 -1.55 25.59
CA GLU A 72 -17.71 -1.56 24.14
C GLU A 72 -16.34 -2.15 23.82
N LEU A 73 -16.33 -3.35 23.25
CA LEU A 73 -15.13 -4.02 22.77
C LEU A 73 -15.07 -3.88 21.25
N ARG A 74 -13.96 -3.36 20.73
CA ARG A 74 -13.72 -3.20 19.30
C ARG A 74 -12.44 -3.89 18.90
N PHE A 75 -12.50 -4.62 17.78
CA PHE A 75 -11.37 -5.17 17.08
C PHE A 75 -11.31 -4.61 15.67
N ALA A 76 -10.11 -4.22 15.23
CA ALA A 76 -9.88 -3.81 13.84
C ALA A 76 -8.65 -4.51 13.27
N PHE A 77 -8.75 -4.90 12.01
CA PHE A 77 -7.65 -5.42 11.22
C PHE A 77 -7.60 -4.65 9.90
N ASN A 78 -6.43 -4.04 9.63
CA ASN A 78 -6.19 -3.31 8.40
C ASN A 78 -4.99 -3.94 7.70
N ARG A 79 -5.14 -4.19 6.40
CA ARG A 79 -4.07 -4.67 5.54
C ARG A 79 -3.95 -3.82 4.31
N THR A 80 -2.75 -3.28 4.09
CA THR A 80 -2.37 -2.61 2.86
C THR A 80 -1.27 -3.41 2.18
N ARG A 81 -1.43 -3.69 0.90
CA ARG A 81 -0.41 -4.32 0.05
C ARG A 81 -0.22 -3.47 -1.19
N ILE A 82 1.03 -3.08 -1.44
CA ILE A 82 1.44 -2.34 -2.62
C ILE A 82 2.50 -3.14 -3.35
N HIS A 83 2.39 -3.23 -4.65
CA HIS A 83 3.36 -3.85 -5.54
C HIS A 83 3.64 -2.90 -6.69
N ASP A 84 4.84 -2.32 -6.68
CA ASP A 84 5.31 -1.42 -7.72
C ASP A 84 6.31 -2.18 -8.59
N ILE A 85 6.04 -2.20 -9.90
CA ILE A 85 6.94 -2.75 -10.91
C ILE A 85 7.14 -1.74 -12.04
N GLU A 86 8.15 -1.93 -12.85
CA GLU A 86 8.26 -1.24 -14.13
C GLU A 86 8.03 -2.21 -15.28
N VAL A 87 7.24 -1.77 -16.25
CA VAL A 87 6.95 -2.51 -17.47
C VAL A 87 7.46 -1.73 -18.67
N PRO A 88 8.13 -2.38 -19.63
CA PRO A 88 8.54 -1.72 -20.87
C PRO A 88 7.30 -1.47 -21.74
N ASN A 89 7.32 -0.38 -22.49
CA ASN A 89 6.26 -0.03 -23.44
C ASN A 89 6.45 -0.68 -24.82
N PHE A 90 7.50 -1.47 -24.99
CA PHE A 90 7.84 -2.17 -26.24
C PHE A 90 8.69 -3.40 -25.92
N ASP A 91 8.77 -4.31 -26.87
CA ASP A 91 9.65 -5.46 -26.76
C ASP A 91 11.10 -5.01 -26.84
N LEU A 92 11.85 -5.26 -25.75
CA LEU A 92 13.26 -4.95 -25.67
C LEU A 92 14.10 -6.12 -26.17
N ASP A 93 15.05 -5.86 -27.06
CA ASP A 93 16.04 -6.82 -27.43
C ASP A 93 16.89 -7.20 -26.19
N PRO A 94 17.05 -8.50 -25.88
CA PRO A 94 17.84 -8.95 -24.74
C PRO A 94 19.32 -8.46 -24.75
N SER A 95 19.86 -8.11 -25.92
CA SER A 95 21.21 -7.54 -26.04
C SER A 95 21.36 -6.15 -25.39
N LEU A 96 20.23 -5.47 -25.14
CA LEU A 96 20.20 -4.17 -24.49
C LEU A 96 20.16 -4.25 -22.96
N PHE A 97 20.10 -5.44 -22.38
CA PHE A 97 20.07 -5.59 -20.93
C PHE A 97 21.48 -5.41 -20.35
N LEU A 98 21.64 -4.50 -19.40
CA LEU A 98 22.91 -4.28 -18.72
C LEU A 98 23.37 -5.52 -17.92
N LEU A 99 22.42 -6.28 -17.40
CA LEU A 99 22.67 -7.46 -16.60
C LEU A 99 21.91 -8.67 -17.16
N PRO A 100 22.56 -9.81 -17.41
CA PRO A 100 21.89 -11.04 -17.79
C PRO A 100 20.86 -11.47 -16.75
N GLY A 101 19.75 -12.08 -17.21
CA GLY A 101 18.68 -12.58 -16.34
C GLY A 101 17.79 -11.49 -15.74
N ARG A 102 17.83 -10.26 -16.29
CA ARG A 102 16.98 -9.13 -15.91
C ARG A 102 15.98 -8.81 -17.03
N GLU A 103 15.27 -9.82 -17.48
CA GLU A 103 14.35 -9.75 -18.61
C GLU A 103 13.37 -8.58 -18.50
N GLY A 104 13.20 -7.84 -19.58
CA GLY A 104 12.36 -6.64 -19.63
C GLY A 104 12.94 -5.39 -19.01
N LEU A 105 14.11 -5.44 -18.37
CA LEU A 105 14.73 -4.32 -17.66
C LEU A 105 16.13 -4.03 -18.21
N MET A 106 16.26 -2.98 -19.03
CA MET A 106 17.58 -2.65 -19.63
C MET A 106 18.59 -2.07 -18.63
N GLY A 107 18.12 -1.55 -17.49
CA GLY A 107 18.92 -0.79 -16.54
C GLY A 107 18.76 0.71 -16.70
N LEU A 108 19.29 1.47 -15.75
CA LEU A 108 19.30 2.93 -15.77
C LEU A 108 20.61 3.44 -16.34
N LEU A 109 20.52 4.26 -17.37
CA LEU A 109 21.63 4.91 -18.06
C LEU A 109 21.57 6.41 -17.82
N ARG A 110 22.66 7.02 -17.31
CA ARG A 110 22.68 8.46 -17.02
C ARG A 110 24.07 9.08 -17.11
N ALA A 111 24.13 10.34 -17.51
CA ALA A 111 25.30 11.19 -17.34
C ALA A 111 25.24 11.92 -15.98
N ALA A 112 26.36 11.95 -15.24
CA ALA A 112 26.42 12.59 -13.92
C ALA A 112 26.21 14.11 -14.00
N ASN A 113 26.73 14.75 -15.04
CA ASN A 113 26.56 16.18 -15.29
C ASN A 113 25.18 16.55 -15.88
N ARG A 114 24.34 15.54 -16.20
CA ARG A 114 22.98 15.73 -16.75
C ARG A 114 22.90 16.48 -18.07
N ASP A 115 23.97 16.45 -18.86
CA ASP A 115 23.99 17.02 -20.23
C ASP A 115 23.01 16.31 -21.17
N ILE A 116 22.62 15.09 -20.83
CA ILE A 116 21.50 14.38 -21.43
C ILE A 116 20.53 13.86 -20.36
N SER A 117 19.28 13.70 -20.74
CA SER A 117 18.29 13.07 -19.88
C SER A 117 18.67 11.60 -19.62
N GLN A 118 18.47 11.14 -18.41
CA GLN A 118 18.60 9.71 -18.09
C GLN A 118 17.56 8.91 -18.89
N PHE A 119 17.93 7.69 -19.27
CA PHE A 119 17.05 6.76 -19.98
C PHE A 119 17.16 5.34 -19.42
N GLY A 120 16.23 4.46 -19.82
CA GLY A 120 16.08 3.15 -19.24
C GLY A 120 15.08 3.14 -18.08
N ASN A 121 15.06 2.05 -17.35
CA ASN A 121 14.12 1.84 -16.26
C ASN A 121 14.61 2.42 -14.93
N SER A 122 13.71 2.56 -13.97
CA SER A 122 14.02 2.96 -12.60
C SER A 122 14.87 1.90 -11.88
N THR A 123 15.74 2.34 -11.00
CA THR A 123 16.49 1.45 -10.10
C THR A 123 15.76 1.20 -8.78
N ARG A 124 14.55 1.70 -8.60
CA ARG A 124 13.78 1.57 -7.36
C ARG A 124 12.87 0.36 -7.35
N GLU A 125 12.32 0.01 -8.49
CA GLU A 125 11.44 -1.15 -8.67
C GLU A 125 12.26 -2.42 -9.03
N PRO A 126 11.73 -3.61 -8.77
CA PRO A 126 10.43 -3.86 -8.16
C PRO A 126 10.43 -3.65 -6.65
N GLN A 127 9.29 -3.18 -6.12
CA GLN A 127 9.06 -3.01 -4.70
C GLN A 127 7.77 -3.71 -4.28
N ARG A 128 7.79 -4.32 -3.11
CA ARG A 128 6.59 -4.92 -2.51
C ARG A 128 6.52 -4.54 -1.05
N HIS A 129 5.41 -3.94 -0.68
CA HIS A 129 5.12 -3.52 0.68
C HIS A 129 3.86 -4.20 1.17
N THR A 130 3.92 -4.80 2.35
CA THR A 130 2.74 -5.37 3.01
C THR A 130 2.73 -4.90 4.46
N GLN A 131 1.68 -4.18 4.81
CA GLN A 131 1.45 -3.66 6.14
C GLN A 131 0.21 -4.33 6.73
N ASN A 132 0.31 -4.83 7.96
CA ASN A 132 -0.82 -5.29 8.74
C ASN A 132 -0.87 -4.49 10.04
N LEU A 133 -2.05 -4.01 10.39
CA LEU A 133 -2.31 -3.33 11.65
C LEU A 133 -3.46 -4.05 12.36
N PHE A 134 -3.15 -4.62 13.51
CA PHE A 134 -4.11 -5.22 14.43
C PHE A 134 -4.36 -4.24 15.56
N GLN A 135 -5.61 -3.99 15.88
CA GLN A 135 -6.00 -3.07 16.95
C GLN A 135 -7.12 -3.70 17.77
N THR A 136 -7.00 -3.56 19.06
CA THR A 136 -8.07 -3.91 20.01
C THR A 136 -8.28 -2.73 20.94
N MET A 137 -9.51 -2.37 21.17
CA MET A 137 -9.91 -1.30 22.08
C MET A 137 -11.06 -1.80 22.94
N ASP A 138 -10.98 -1.56 24.24
CA ASP A 138 -12.03 -1.83 25.18
C ASP A 138 -12.36 -0.58 25.96
N ASN A 139 -13.63 -0.20 26.01
CA ASN A 139 -14.14 0.97 26.70
C ASN A 139 -15.23 0.54 27.69
N LEU A 140 -15.11 1.00 28.92
CA LEU A 140 -16.09 0.82 29.97
C LEU A 140 -16.67 2.18 30.37
N VAL A 141 -17.97 2.30 30.39
CA VAL A 141 -18.70 3.49 30.86
C VAL A 141 -19.53 3.09 32.07
N TRP A 142 -19.26 3.74 33.17
CA TRP A 142 -19.98 3.52 34.43
C TRP A 142 -20.57 4.83 34.95
N THR A 143 -21.87 4.80 35.26
CA THR A 143 -22.61 5.95 35.81
C THR A 143 -23.15 5.61 37.20
N ARG A 144 -22.96 6.51 38.16
CA ARG A 144 -23.51 6.34 39.52
C ARG A 144 -23.86 7.70 40.12
N GLY A 145 -25.13 7.93 40.35
CA GLY A 145 -25.63 9.24 40.78
C GLY A 145 -25.28 10.36 39.83
N SER A 146 -24.57 11.36 40.28
CA SER A 146 -24.08 12.48 39.44
C SER A 146 -22.72 12.22 38.77
N HIS A 147 -22.12 11.05 38.97
CA HIS A 147 -20.81 10.71 38.41
C HIS A 147 -20.93 9.85 37.17
N ALA A 148 -20.17 10.17 36.13
CA ALA A 148 -19.97 9.35 34.94
C ALA A 148 -18.45 9.14 34.77
N ILE A 149 -18.01 7.88 34.79
CA ILE A 149 -16.62 7.49 34.63
C ILE A 149 -16.51 6.70 33.35
N LYS A 150 -15.58 7.12 32.48
CA LYS A 150 -15.21 6.38 31.27
C LYS A 150 -13.76 5.94 31.40
N MET A 151 -13.51 4.66 31.20
CA MET A 151 -12.20 4.03 31.20
C MET A 151 -12.03 3.26 29.91
N GLY A 152 -10.80 3.12 29.43
CA GLY A 152 -10.53 2.32 28.25
C GLY A 152 -9.07 1.94 28.15
N VAL A 153 -8.83 0.87 27.42
CA VAL A 153 -7.51 0.40 27.03
C VAL A 153 -7.49 0.17 25.54
N SER A 154 -6.39 0.49 24.89
CA SER A 154 -6.16 0.17 23.50
C SER A 154 -4.82 -0.50 23.32
N TRP A 155 -4.79 -1.49 22.43
CA TRP A 155 -3.59 -2.17 22.01
C TRP A 155 -3.50 -2.21 20.50
N SER A 156 -2.29 -2.00 19.97
CA SER A 156 -2.04 -2.04 18.53
C SER A 156 -0.77 -2.82 18.23
N ARG A 157 -0.81 -3.66 17.21
CA ARG A 157 0.34 -4.35 16.66
C ARG A 157 0.49 -4.02 15.19
N PHE A 158 1.62 -3.42 14.87
CA PHE A 158 2.02 -3.09 13.52
C PHE A 158 3.01 -4.11 12.99
N GLN A 159 2.76 -4.64 11.79
CA GLN A 159 3.66 -5.50 11.05
C GLN A 159 3.91 -4.90 9.69
N TYR A 160 5.17 -4.71 9.34
CA TYR A 160 5.56 -4.20 8.03
C TYR A 160 6.59 -5.12 7.40
N ASN A 161 6.25 -5.63 6.21
CA ASN A 161 7.12 -6.44 5.40
C ASN A 161 7.40 -5.68 4.10
N ALA A 162 8.65 -5.38 3.85
CA ALA A 162 9.10 -4.72 2.64
C ALA A 162 10.10 -5.62 1.91
N ALA A 163 9.88 -5.83 0.63
CA ALA A 163 10.85 -6.35 -0.30
C ALA A 163 11.17 -5.25 -1.29
N ASN A 164 12.36 -4.69 -1.19
CA ASN A 164 12.87 -3.66 -2.06
C ASN A 164 14.08 -4.21 -2.80
N GLN A 165 14.00 -4.32 -4.10
CA GLN A 165 15.07 -4.77 -4.96
C GLN A 165 15.78 -3.59 -5.63
N ALA A 166 16.04 -2.51 -4.88
CA ALA A 166 16.74 -1.35 -5.39
C ALA A 166 18.06 -1.75 -6.06
N GLY A 167 18.29 -1.22 -7.26
CA GLY A 167 19.45 -1.57 -8.07
C GLY A 167 19.34 -2.91 -8.83
N PHE A 168 18.22 -3.63 -8.69
CA PHE A 168 18.01 -4.91 -9.36
C PHE A 168 18.26 -4.87 -10.88
N PRO A 169 17.79 -3.86 -11.64
CA PRO A 169 18.03 -3.78 -13.07
C PRO A 169 19.44 -3.27 -13.43
N GLY A 170 20.21 -2.81 -12.44
CA GLY A 170 21.50 -2.19 -12.66
C GLY A 170 21.41 -0.71 -13.04
N SER A 171 22.54 -0.02 -12.87
CA SER A 171 22.68 1.36 -13.35
C SER A 171 24.07 1.60 -13.87
N TYR A 172 24.16 2.35 -14.97
CA TYR A 172 25.41 2.80 -15.55
C TYR A 172 25.47 4.33 -15.51
N THR A 173 26.55 4.86 -14.94
CA THR A 173 26.72 6.31 -14.80
C THR A 173 28.09 6.69 -15.32
N TRP A 174 28.14 7.62 -16.26
CA TRP A 174 29.36 8.26 -16.77
C TRP A 174 29.36 9.75 -16.44
N LEU A 175 30.51 10.40 -16.54
CA LEU A 175 30.59 11.81 -16.14
C LEU A 175 29.90 12.72 -17.15
N THR A 176 30.15 12.50 -18.44
CA THR A 176 29.59 13.31 -19.55
C THR A 176 29.12 12.40 -20.67
N PHE A 177 28.20 12.86 -21.50
CA PHE A 177 27.77 12.10 -22.68
C PHE A 177 28.93 11.82 -23.65
N ALA A 178 29.89 12.74 -23.77
CA ALA A 178 31.07 12.54 -24.61
C ALA A 178 31.89 11.31 -24.20
N GLN A 179 31.96 10.99 -22.91
CA GLN A 179 32.65 9.78 -22.43
C GLN A 179 31.89 8.48 -22.71
N PHE A 180 30.60 8.55 -22.96
CA PHE A 180 29.83 7.38 -23.36
C PHE A 180 30.07 7.00 -24.81
N LEU A 181 30.48 7.94 -25.65
CA LEU A 181 30.71 7.76 -27.09
C LEU A 181 32.13 7.28 -27.44
N VAL A 182 33.02 7.19 -26.46
CA VAL A 182 34.43 6.76 -26.63
C VAL A 182 34.64 5.38 -26.01
#